data_8cbdb138e98cde52e9de8c9d90c37015
#
_entry.id   8cbdb138e98cde52e9de8c9d90c37015
#
_cell.length_a   1.000
_cell.length_b   1.000
_cell.length_c   1.000
_cell.angle_alpha   90.00
_cell.angle_beta   90.00
_cell.angle_gamma   90.00
#
_symmetry.space_group_name_H-M   'P 1'
#
loop_
_entity.id
_entity.type
_entity.pdbx_description
1 polymer ?
#
loop_
_entity_poly.entity_id
_entity_poly.type
_entity_poly.pdbx_seq_one_letter_code
_entity_poly.pdbx_strand_id
1 'polypeptide(L)'
;MKNTIQENHKFKALLMILVPVLIYQIANYSAQFIDTVMTGRYNEVHLAGVSIGGSLYTPFFSLLTGLISGLVPIVGQYFGQKKLDKIEQVMRQYLIIGVLLAIGLFVFGALFLKPVLGFMNLEQEVEAVAVGYLTWLSLGFIPLLLFSVLRSFVDALGLTKVSMMLMVLVVPLNMFFNYSLIYGQFGFPEMGGAGAGLGTALAYWGLLVVAVIVFRKHPVLKEYEVLKWSGIDTKMWKEPFKIGLPIGLSIFAEVAIFAFVGLLMSKFGTFIIASHQAAMNFATVVYAFPMSISTALTIIVSYEVGRKDIRSAMQFAYIGIATAVTLAVVTLTLLALNIQSVASLYGTDPDFIQLTIVFLTYSLLFQLFDAVAAPIQGTLRGFKDVQMPFILFLIGYWIVGLPIGFILDNGFNAGPYSYWIGLIIGLMSSCIFLVFRLRKVFKKYKESRGV
;
A
#
# COMPACT_ATOMS: atom_id res chain seq x y z
N MET A 1 -21.34 -7.00 -8.27
CA MET A 1 -20.86 -8.14 -7.47
C MET A 1 -21.78 -9.35 -7.53
N LYS A 2 -23.10 -9.21 -7.29
CA LYS A 2 -24.05 -10.34 -7.32
C LYS A 2 -23.97 -11.16 -8.62
N ASN A 3 -23.98 -10.51 -9.79
CA ASN A 3 -23.91 -11.20 -11.10
C ASN A 3 -22.51 -11.74 -11.41
N THR A 4 -21.47 -11.16 -10.87
CA THR A 4 -20.07 -11.54 -11.11
C THR A 4 -19.67 -12.79 -10.34
N ILE A 5 -20.16 -12.94 -9.10
CA ILE A 5 -19.79 -14.04 -8.19
C ILE A 5 -20.72 -15.27 -8.34
N GLN A 6 -21.94 -15.08 -8.85
CA GLN A 6 -22.90 -16.19 -9.06
C GLN A 6 -22.63 -17.05 -10.30
N GLU A 7 -21.73 -16.63 -11.20
CA GLU A 7 -21.33 -17.47 -12.33
C GLU A 7 -20.52 -18.68 -11.85
N ASN A 8 -20.70 -19.83 -12.48
CA ASN A 8 -20.06 -21.13 -12.17
C ASN A 8 -18.52 -21.13 -12.23
N HIS A 9 -17.88 -20.02 -12.58
CA HIS A 9 -16.45 -19.87 -12.74
C HIS A 9 -15.85 -18.86 -11.74
N LYS A 10 -15.57 -19.32 -10.53
CA LYS A 10 -14.97 -18.47 -9.46
C LYS A 10 -13.65 -17.81 -9.85
N PHE A 11 -12.84 -18.48 -10.67
CA PHE A 11 -11.60 -17.89 -11.18
C PHE A 11 -11.86 -16.66 -12.05
N LYS A 12 -12.88 -16.74 -12.94
CA LYS A 12 -13.29 -15.58 -13.76
C LYS A 12 -13.78 -14.43 -12.88
N ALA A 13 -14.58 -14.74 -11.85
CA ALA A 13 -15.03 -13.73 -10.88
C ALA A 13 -13.86 -13.07 -10.14
N LEU A 14 -12.85 -13.85 -9.72
CA LEU A 14 -11.63 -13.31 -9.14
C LEU A 14 -10.91 -12.38 -10.12
N LEU A 15 -10.72 -12.79 -11.37
CA LEU A 15 -10.04 -11.97 -12.38
C LEU A 15 -10.77 -10.65 -12.68
N MET A 16 -12.10 -10.65 -12.68
CA MET A 16 -12.89 -9.44 -12.90
C MET A 16 -12.70 -8.38 -11.82
N ILE A 17 -12.37 -8.79 -10.59
CA ILE A 17 -12.00 -7.89 -9.49
C ILE A 17 -10.51 -7.58 -9.52
N LEU A 18 -9.68 -8.61 -9.72
CA LEU A 18 -8.22 -8.52 -9.65
C LEU A 18 -7.61 -7.63 -10.73
N VAL A 19 -8.03 -7.77 -11.99
CA VAL A 19 -7.41 -7.04 -13.10
C VAL A 19 -7.55 -5.52 -12.94
N PRO A 20 -8.73 -4.95 -12.64
CA PRO A 20 -8.85 -3.53 -12.33
C PRO A 20 -7.99 -3.09 -11.14
N VAL A 21 -7.91 -3.91 -10.09
CA VAL A 21 -7.07 -3.62 -8.92
C VAL A 21 -5.59 -3.56 -9.31
N LEU A 22 -5.11 -4.51 -10.11
CA LEU A 22 -3.74 -4.53 -10.62
C LEU A 22 -3.43 -3.28 -11.45
N ILE A 23 -4.34 -2.88 -12.34
CA ILE A 23 -4.17 -1.70 -13.18
C ILE A 23 -4.05 -0.44 -12.32
N TYR A 24 -4.89 -0.27 -11.30
CA TYR A 24 -4.77 0.92 -10.47
C TYR A 24 -3.52 0.91 -9.58
N GLN A 25 -3.03 -0.23 -9.15
CA GLN A 25 -1.73 -0.32 -8.45
C GLN A 25 -0.58 0.11 -9.36
N ILE A 26 -0.57 -0.36 -10.60
CA ILE A 26 0.42 0.06 -11.60
C ILE A 26 0.32 1.58 -11.85
N ALA A 27 -0.88 2.11 -11.97
CA ALA A 27 -1.08 3.55 -12.15
C ALA A 27 -0.53 4.37 -10.97
N ASN A 28 -0.73 3.90 -9.73
CA ASN A 28 -0.19 4.53 -8.53
C ASN A 28 1.35 4.55 -8.53
N TYR A 29 1.99 3.42 -8.83
CA TYR A 29 3.46 3.37 -8.95
C TYR A 29 3.98 4.23 -10.11
N SER A 30 3.25 4.27 -11.23
CA SER A 30 3.61 5.13 -12.36
C SER A 30 3.58 6.62 -12.00
N ALA A 31 2.60 7.07 -11.24
CA ALA A 31 2.53 8.44 -10.75
C ALA A 31 3.74 8.80 -9.87
N GLN A 32 4.10 7.93 -8.92
CA GLN A 32 5.28 8.12 -8.08
C GLN A 32 6.59 8.12 -8.88
N PHE A 33 6.69 7.28 -9.89
CA PHE A 33 7.86 7.24 -10.78
C PHE A 33 7.98 8.54 -11.59
N ILE A 34 6.88 9.06 -12.11
CA ILE A 34 6.83 10.32 -12.84
C ILE A 34 7.28 11.49 -11.96
N ASP A 35 6.80 11.56 -10.70
CA ASP A 35 7.24 12.56 -9.73
C ASP A 35 8.75 12.58 -9.55
N THR A 36 9.33 11.39 -9.36
CA THR A 36 10.77 11.21 -9.17
C THR A 36 11.57 11.63 -10.40
N VAL A 37 11.15 11.20 -11.60
CA VAL A 37 11.83 11.53 -12.86
C VAL A 37 11.76 13.02 -13.14
N MET A 38 10.59 13.64 -12.99
CA MET A 38 10.41 15.06 -13.26
C MET A 38 11.22 15.93 -12.30
N THR A 39 11.24 15.59 -11.02
CA THR A 39 12.02 16.30 -10.01
C THR A 39 13.52 16.10 -10.23
N GLY A 40 13.94 14.90 -10.57
CA GLY A 40 15.36 14.59 -10.83
C GLY A 40 15.91 15.29 -12.08
N ARG A 41 15.09 15.43 -13.12
CA ARG A 41 15.46 16.20 -14.32
C ARG A 41 15.53 17.70 -14.08
N TYR A 42 14.83 18.19 -13.07
CA TYR A 42 14.89 19.60 -12.68
C TYR A 42 16.21 19.93 -11.97
N ASN A 43 16.53 19.23 -10.89
CA ASN A 43 17.75 19.45 -10.10
C ASN A 43 17.96 18.31 -9.10
N GLU A 44 19.22 17.88 -8.88
CA GLU A 44 19.58 16.82 -7.96
C GLU A 44 19.30 17.17 -6.49
N VAL A 45 19.52 18.42 -6.09
CA VAL A 45 19.21 18.91 -4.74
C VAL A 45 17.71 18.85 -4.46
N HIS A 46 16.89 19.23 -5.44
CA HIS A 46 15.43 19.13 -5.35
C HIS A 46 14.96 17.69 -5.28
N LEU A 47 15.57 16.78 -6.04
CA LEU A 47 15.28 15.35 -5.95
C LEU A 47 15.61 14.80 -4.56
N ALA A 48 16.77 15.17 -4.01
CA ALA A 48 17.16 14.76 -2.65
C ALA A 48 16.16 15.24 -1.60
N GLY A 49 15.76 16.52 -1.66
CA GLY A 49 14.78 17.11 -0.73
C GLY A 49 13.40 16.44 -0.82
N VAL A 50 12.90 16.21 -2.02
CA VAL A 50 11.62 15.50 -2.25
C VAL A 50 11.68 14.06 -1.76
N SER A 51 12.80 13.38 -2.00
CA SER A 51 12.99 11.98 -1.55
C SER A 51 13.00 11.87 -0.02
N ILE A 52 13.66 12.80 0.67
CA ILE A 52 13.67 12.88 2.14
C ILE A 52 12.26 13.17 2.65
N GLY A 53 11.59 14.18 2.09
CA GLY A 53 10.20 14.50 2.45
C GLY A 53 9.27 13.32 2.26
N GLY A 54 9.37 12.61 1.14
CA GLY A 54 8.61 11.40 0.86
C GLY A 54 8.87 10.29 1.87
N SER A 55 10.13 10.05 2.23
CA SER A 55 10.50 9.04 3.22
C SER A 55 9.96 9.33 4.62
N LEU A 56 9.86 10.61 5.00
CA LEU A 56 9.26 11.00 6.27
C LEU A 56 7.72 10.89 6.25
N TYR A 57 7.11 11.20 5.14
CA TYR A 57 5.65 11.21 4.98
C TYR A 57 5.05 9.80 4.80
N THR A 58 5.68 8.95 3.98
CA THR A 58 5.12 7.67 3.52
C THR A 58 4.72 6.72 4.65
N PRO A 59 5.51 6.50 5.73
CA PRO A 59 5.10 5.59 6.79
C PRO A 59 3.81 6.02 7.48
N PHE A 60 3.68 7.30 7.80
CA PHE A 60 2.48 7.85 8.47
C PHE A 60 1.27 7.85 7.55
N PHE A 61 1.45 8.21 6.29
CA PHE A 61 0.40 8.13 5.30
C PHE A 61 -0.09 6.69 5.08
N SER A 62 0.83 5.73 5.03
CA SER A 62 0.51 4.30 4.93
C SER A 62 -0.26 3.79 6.14
N LEU A 63 0.07 4.25 7.35
CA LEU A 63 -0.70 3.97 8.56
C LEU A 63 -2.15 4.44 8.41
N LEU A 64 -2.36 5.67 7.98
CA LEU A 64 -3.69 6.26 7.87
C LEU A 64 -4.51 5.63 6.75
N THR A 65 -3.93 5.39 5.58
CA THR A 65 -4.61 4.71 4.47
C THR A 65 -4.90 3.25 4.80
N GLY A 66 -4.03 2.59 5.54
CA GLY A 66 -4.25 1.25 6.09
C GLY A 66 -5.44 1.21 7.06
N LEU A 67 -5.56 2.20 7.95
CA LEU A 67 -6.72 2.35 8.82
C LEU A 67 -8.00 2.52 8.02
N ILE A 68 -7.98 3.37 7.00
CA ILE A 68 -9.11 3.61 6.09
C ILE A 68 -9.48 2.33 5.32
N SER A 69 -8.50 1.51 4.94
CA SER A 69 -8.74 0.25 4.22
C SER A 69 -9.57 -0.76 5.02
N GLY A 70 -9.67 -0.60 6.35
CA GLY A 70 -10.61 -1.32 7.20
C GLY A 70 -12.08 -1.15 6.81
N LEU A 71 -12.41 -0.10 6.05
CA LEU A 71 -13.74 0.10 5.45
C LEU A 71 -14.13 -1.07 4.55
N VAL A 72 -13.18 -1.64 3.78
CA VAL A 72 -13.45 -2.70 2.81
C VAL A 72 -14.09 -3.93 3.46
N PRO A 73 -13.50 -4.57 4.48
CA PRO A 73 -14.12 -5.72 5.11
C PRO A 73 -15.39 -5.39 5.89
N ILE A 74 -15.51 -4.18 6.43
CA ILE A 74 -16.70 -3.75 7.18
C ILE A 74 -17.89 -3.60 6.22
N VAL A 75 -17.73 -2.77 5.20
CA VAL A 75 -18.79 -2.53 4.20
C VAL A 75 -19.04 -3.78 3.37
N GLY A 76 -18.02 -4.55 2.99
CA GLY A 76 -18.17 -5.78 2.23
C GLY A 76 -19.06 -6.80 2.95
N GLN A 77 -18.89 -6.96 4.26
CA GLN A 77 -19.76 -7.85 5.04
C GLN A 77 -21.18 -7.30 5.17
N TYR A 78 -21.39 -6.01 5.42
CA TYR A 78 -22.73 -5.41 5.43
C TYR A 78 -23.41 -5.50 4.06
N PHE A 79 -22.64 -5.35 2.98
CA PHE A 79 -23.14 -5.52 1.62
C PHE A 79 -23.62 -6.95 1.35
N GLY A 80 -22.85 -7.95 1.78
CA GLY A 80 -23.25 -9.36 1.75
C GLY A 80 -24.52 -9.65 2.56
N GLN A 81 -24.70 -8.96 3.69
CA GLN A 81 -25.88 -9.04 4.56
C GLN A 81 -27.08 -8.24 4.04
N LYS A 82 -26.92 -7.44 2.98
CA LYS A 82 -27.94 -6.51 2.43
C LYS A 82 -28.40 -5.44 3.43
N LYS A 83 -27.52 -5.00 4.32
CA LYS A 83 -27.80 -3.96 5.33
C LYS A 83 -27.41 -2.57 4.83
N LEU A 84 -28.19 -2.01 3.92
CA LEU A 84 -27.90 -0.73 3.26
C LEU A 84 -27.75 0.42 4.25
N ASP A 85 -28.65 0.54 5.24
CA ASP A 85 -28.60 1.60 6.25
C ASP A 85 -27.28 1.61 7.05
N LYS A 86 -26.74 0.40 7.34
CA LYS A 86 -25.45 0.27 8.04
C LYS A 86 -24.29 0.72 7.16
N ILE A 87 -24.33 0.40 5.87
CA ILE A 87 -23.33 0.82 4.88
C ILE A 87 -23.26 2.35 4.83
N GLU A 88 -24.41 3.02 4.70
CA GLU A 88 -24.48 4.48 4.64
C GLU A 88 -23.94 5.13 5.91
N GLN A 89 -24.37 4.64 7.07
CA GLN A 89 -23.93 5.19 8.36
C GLN A 89 -22.41 5.04 8.54
N VAL A 90 -21.86 3.85 8.30
CA VAL A 90 -20.42 3.58 8.41
C VAL A 90 -19.63 4.46 7.45
N MET A 91 -20.09 4.57 6.19
CA MET A 91 -19.40 5.37 5.18
C MET A 91 -19.34 6.85 5.56
N ARG A 92 -20.44 7.41 6.04
CA ARG A 92 -20.47 8.82 6.50
C ARG A 92 -19.51 9.06 7.66
N GLN A 93 -19.42 8.12 8.61
CA GLN A 93 -18.47 8.22 9.72
C GLN A 93 -17.02 8.09 9.22
N TYR A 94 -16.73 7.26 8.25
CA TYR A 94 -15.39 7.17 7.66
C TYR A 94 -14.96 8.45 6.93
N LEU A 95 -15.89 9.18 6.31
CA LEU A 95 -15.56 10.49 5.73
C LEU A 95 -15.15 11.49 6.82
N ILE A 96 -15.83 11.48 7.96
CA ILE A 96 -15.48 12.33 9.11
C ILE A 96 -14.12 11.91 9.68
N ILE A 97 -13.91 10.62 9.90
CA ILE A 97 -12.63 10.05 10.35
C ILE A 97 -11.52 10.46 9.38
N GLY A 98 -11.73 10.35 8.06
CA GLY A 98 -10.76 10.75 7.04
C GLY A 98 -10.33 12.22 7.16
N VAL A 99 -11.27 13.13 7.37
CA VAL A 99 -10.95 14.55 7.60
C VAL A 99 -10.16 14.74 8.90
N LEU A 100 -10.58 14.09 9.98
CA LEU A 100 -9.88 14.20 11.27
C LEU A 100 -8.46 13.64 11.22
N LEU A 101 -8.27 12.51 10.50
CA LEU A 101 -6.95 11.95 10.28
C LEU A 101 -6.07 12.88 9.44
N ALA A 102 -6.63 13.56 8.44
CA ALA A 102 -5.90 14.55 7.64
C ALA A 102 -5.44 15.73 8.47
N ILE A 103 -6.34 16.25 9.32
CA ILE A 103 -6.03 17.34 10.26
C ILE A 103 -4.96 16.86 11.27
N GLY A 104 -5.11 15.64 11.80
CA GLY A 104 -4.14 15.05 12.71
C GLY A 104 -2.75 14.93 12.09
N LEU A 105 -2.66 14.47 10.84
CA LEU A 105 -1.40 14.39 10.11
C LEU A 105 -0.79 15.77 9.87
N PHE A 106 -1.61 16.75 9.53
CA PHE A 106 -1.16 18.14 9.36
C PHE A 106 -0.58 18.72 10.66
N VAL A 107 -1.30 18.58 11.78
CA VAL A 107 -0.84 19.04 13.09
C VAL A 107 0.44 18.33 13.53
N PHE A 108 0.48 17.01 13.35
CA PHE A 108 1.67 16.22 13.65
C PHE A 108 2.88 16.68 12.82
N GLY A 109 2.70 16.88 11.52
CA GLY A 109 3.76 17.43 10.65
C GLY A 109 4.21 18.82 11.06
N ALA A 110 3.26 19.70 11.38
CA ALA A 110 3.57 21.07 11.83
C ALA A 110 4.40 21.11 13.13
N LEU A 111 4.15 20.17 14.05
CA LEU A 111 4.86 20.11 15.33
C LEU A 111 6.23 19.41 15.23
N PHE A 112 6.34 18.33 14.45
CA PHE A 112 7.50 17.44 14.49
C PHE A 112 8.43 17.54 13.28
N LEU A 113 8.01 18.14 12.16
CA LEU A 113 8.83 18.18 10.94
C LEU A 113 10.17 18.88 11.15
N LYS A 114 10.18 20.11 11.69
CA LYS A 114 11.41 20.87 11.92
C LYS A 114 12.36 20.19 12.92
N PRO A 115 11.91 19.72 14.09
CA PRO A 115 12.75 18.95 14.99
C PRO A 115 13.40 17.72 14.36
N VAL A 116 12.61 16.94 13.59
CA VAL A 116 13.11 15.72 12.94
C VAL A 116 14.16 16.05 11.87
N LEU A 117 13.92 17.04 11.03
CA LEU A 117 14.89 17.47 10.02
C LEU A 117 16.16 18.03 10.66
N GLY A 118 16.05 18.75 11.79
CA GLY A 118 17.20 19.25 12.55
C GLY A 118 18.12 18.15 13.06
N PHE A 119 17.60 16.97 13.41
CA PHE A 119 18.41 15.81 13.79
C PHE A 119 19.13 15.14 12.61
N MET A 120 18.67 15.35 11.39
CA MET A 120 19.25 14.72 10.21
C MET A 120 20.51 15.41 9.69
N ASN A 121 20.84 16.62 10.17
CA ASN A 121 21.98 17.42 9.74
C ASN A 121 22.13 17.53 8.21
N LEU A 122 21.02 17.86 7.54
CA LEU A 122 20.96 17.99 6.09
C LEU A 122 21.64 19.29 5.62
N GLU A 123 22.06 19.31 4.35
CA GLU A 123 22.44 20.54 3.69
C GLU A 123 21.25 21.51 3.67
N GLN A 124 21.51 22.80 3.89
CA GLN A 124 20.47 23.82 4.05
C GLN A 124 19.51 23.88 2.86
N GLU A 125 20.01 23.73 1.64
CA GLU A 125 19.19 23.74 0.43
C GLU A 125 18.29 22.51 0.34
N VAL A 126 18.81 21.32 0.69
CA VAL A 126 18.04 20.06 0.72
C VAL A 126 16.92 20.11 1.77
N GLU A 127 17.24 20.64 2.97
CA GLU A 127 16.26 20.83 4.03
C GLU A 127 15.15 21.79 3.60
N ALA A 128 15.50 22.92 2.98
CA ALA A 128 14.52 23.88 2.48
C ALA A 128 13.57 23.27 1.44
N VAL A 129 14.08 22.46 0.53
CA VAL A 129 13.26 21.74 -0.46
C VAL A 129 12.34 20.72 0.21
N ALA A 130 12.84 19.94 1.18
CA ALA A 130 12.05 18.97 1.92
C ALA A 130 10.89 19.63 2.68
N VAL A 131 11.16 20.74 3.37
CA VAL A 131 10.13 21.54 4.06
C VAL A 131 9.11 22.11 3.08
N GLY A 132 9.58 22.69 1.97
CA GLY A 132 8.72 23.23 0.92
C GLY A 132 7.80 22.15 0.31
N TYR A 133 8.36 21.01 -0.05
CA TYR A 133 7.62 19.86 -0.57
C TYR A 133 6.50 19.41 0.38
N LEU A 134 6.84 19.15 1.64
CA LEU A 134 5.87 18.68 2.64
C LEU A 134 4.83 19.74 3.00
N THR A 135 5.22 21.01 3.05
CA THR A 135 4.30 22.13 3.33
C THR A 135 3.23 22.22 2.24
N TRP A 136 3.62 22.19 0.99
CA TRP A 136 2.67 22.25 -0.13
C TRP A 136 1.88 20.95 -0.30
N LEU A 137 2.51 19.79 -0.06
CA LEU A 137 1.82 18.50 -0.05
C LEU A 137 0.73 18.44 1.02
N SER A 138 0.93 19.10 2.16
CA SER A 138 -0.04 19.10 3.27
C SER A 138 -1.41 19.67 2.89
N LEU A 139 -1.48 20.55 1.90
CA LEU A 139 -2.74 21.02 1.32
C LEU A 139 -3.54 19.89 0.63
N GLY A 140 -2.86 18.81 0.28
CA GLY A 140 -3.44 17.61 -0.32
C GLY A 140 -3.85 16.54 0.69
N PHE A 141 -3.57 16.66 1.98
CA PHE A 141 -3.88 15.61 2.95
C PHE A 141 -5.38 15.30 3.04
N ILE A 142 -6.21 16.34 3.02
CA ILE A 142 -7.66 16.15 3.03
C ILE A 142 -8.14 15.41 1.77
N PRO A 143 -7.85 15.85 0.54
CA PRO A 143 -8.32 15.12 -0.64
C PRO A 143 -7.69 13.74 -0.79
N LEU A 144 -6.43 13.53 -0.39
CA LEU A 144 -5.77 12.22 -0.40
C LEU A 144 -6.51 11.21 0.48
N LEU A 145 -6.82 11.57 1.72
CA LEU A 145 -7.50 10.67 2.65
C LEU A 145 -8.98 10.51 2.34
N LEU A 146 -9.68 11.57 1.97
CA LEU A 146 -11.09 11.46 1.52
C LEU A 146 -11.22 10.63 0.26
N PHE A 147 -10.32 10.80 -0.70
CA PHE A 147 -10.30 9.95 -1.89
C PHE A 147 -10.04 8.47 -1.53
N SER A 148 -9.12 8.20 -0.57
CA SER A 148 -8.90 6.84 -0.06
C SER A 148 -10.17 6.23 0.54
N VAL A 149 -10.97 7.02 1.28
CA VAL A 149 -12.27 6.57 1.81
C VAL A 149 -13.24 6.24 0.67
N LEU A 150 -13.41 7.15 -0.29
CA LEU A 150 -14.31 6.95 -1.43
C LEU A 150 -13.91 5.74 -2.27
N ARG A 151 -12.63 5.57 -2.56
CA ARG A 151 -12.10 4.42 -3.29
C ARG A 151 -12.32 3.11 -2.55
N SER A 152 -11.99 3.06 -1.24
CA SER A 152 -12.21 1.87 -0.43
C SER A 152 -13.68 1.46 -0.38
N PHE A 153 -14.59 2.42 -0.38
CA PHE A 153 -16.03 2.16 -0.46
C PHE A 153 -16.43 1.54 -1.80
N VAL A 154 -15.97 2.11 -2.90
CA VAL A 154 -16.21 1.59 -4.25
C VAL A 154 -15.67 0.17 -4.39
N ASP A 155 -14.47 -0.09 -3.87
CA ASP A 155 -13.85 -1.42 -3.84
C ASP A 155 -14.68 -2.41 -3.01
N ALA A 156 -15.16 -2.00 -1.83
CA ALA A 156 -16.01 -2.84 -0.97
C ALA A 156 -17.31 -3.28 -1.64
N LEU A 157 -17.85 -2.47 -2.53
CA LEU A 157 -19.02 -2.83 -3.36
C LEU A 157 -18.67 -3.70 -4.57
N GLY A 158 -17.39 -3.98 -4.79
CA GLY A 158 -16.90 -4.74 -5.95
C GLY A 158 -16.90 -3.96 -7.27
N LEU A 159 -17.01 -2.64 -7.21
CA LEU A 159 -16.97 -1.74 -8.37
C LEU A 159 -15.53 -1.35 -8.73
N THR A 160 -14.61 -2.30 -8.73
CA THR A 160 -13.17 -2.06 -8.91
C THR A 160 -12.80 -1.41 -10.24
N LYS A 161 -13.65 -1.56 -11.28
CA LYS A 161 -13.48 -0.83 -12.54
C LYS A 161 -13.60 0.70 -12.35
N VAL A 162 -14.50 1.15 -11.46
CA VAL A 162 -14.66 2.58 -11.14
C VAL A 162 -13.42 3.08 -10.40
N SER A 163 -12.93 2.33 -9.41
CA SER A 163 -11.67 2.64 -8.74
C SER A 163 -10.49 2.72 -9.71
N MET A 164 -10.40 1.77 -10.63
CA MET A 164 -9.38 1.76 -11.68
C MET A 164 -9.43 3.03 -12.54
N MET A 165 -10.61 3.41 -13.02
CA MET A 165 -10.78 4.61 -13.85
C MET A 165 -10.36 5.87 -13.11
N LEU A 166 -10.74 6.01 -11.84
CA LEU A 166 -10.36 7.13 -11.00
C LEU A 166 -8.84 7.16 -10.77
N MET A 167 -8.23 6.02 -10.45
CA MET A 167 -6.79 5.95 -10.19
C MET A 167 -5.94 6.15 -11.44
N VAL A 168 -6.39 5.67 -12.61
CA VAL A 168 -5.70 5.94 -13.88
C VAL A 168 -5.71 7.44 -14.20
N LEU A 169 -6.77 8.16 -13.84
CA LEU A 169 -6.86 9.61 -14.01
C LEU A 169 -5.84 10.38 -13.18
N VAL A 170 -5.36 9.81 -12.05
CA VAL A 170 -4.29 10.43 -11.25
C VAL A 170 -3.04 10.69 -12.09
N VAL A 171 -2.68 9.76 -12.98
CA VAL A 171 -1.44 9.84 -13.77
C VAL A 171 -1.37 11.11 -14.63
N PRO A 172 -2.34 11.39 -15.52
CA PRO A 172 -2.30 12.61 -16.31
C PRO A 172 -2.49 13.87 -15.48
N LEU A 173 -3.31 13.86 -14.44
CA LEU A 173 -3.47 15.02 -13.54
C LEU A 173 -2.17 15.35 -12.80
N ASN A 174 -1.54 14.35 -12.22
CA ASN A 174 -0.26 14.51 -11.54
C ASN A 174 0.83 14.98 -12.49
N MET A 175 0.93 14.38 -13.69
CA MET A 175 1.90 14.78 -14.70
C MET A 175 1.68 16.23 -15.15
N PHE A 176 0.45 16.64 -15.39
CA PHE A 176 0.12 18.01 -15.80
C PHE A 176 0.50 19.04 -14.72
N PHE A 177 0.06 18.84 -13.48
CA PHE A 177 0.34 19.79 -12.42
C PHE A 177 1.81 19.81 -12.01
N ASN A 178 2.48 18.67 -11.97
CA ASN A 178 3.91 18.59 -11.70
C ASN A 178 4.72 19.29 -12.79
N TYR A 179 4.42 19.04 -14.06
CA TYR A 179 5.10 19.72 -15.16
C TYR A 179 4.92 21.23 -15.07
N SER A 180 3.68 21.67 -14.81
CA SER A 180 3.37 23.09 -14.70
C SER A 180 4.10 23.79 -13.54
N LEU A 181 4.16 23.14 -12.37
CA LEU A 181 4.66 23.75 -11.14
C LEU A 181 6.16 23.52 -10.89
N ILE A 182 6.69 22.38 -11.29
CA ILE A 182 8.14 22.14 -11.18
C ILE A 182 8.91 23.04 -12.13
N TYR A 183 8.44 23.14 -13.38
CA TYR A 183 9.14 23.85 -14.46
C TYR A 183 8.60 25.26 -14.76
N GLY A 184 7.53 25.69 -14.07
CA GLY A 184 6.95 27.02 -14.30
C GLY A 184 6.30 27.17 -15.68
N GLN A 185 5.55 26.16 -16.12
CA GLN A 185 4.88 26.17 -17.43
C GLN A 185 3.42 26.60 -17.34
N PHE A 186 2.80 26.94 -18.46
CA PHE A 186 1.39 27.33 -18.57
C PHE A 186 0.95 28.50 -17.66
N GLY A 187 1.88 29.40 -17.31
CA GLY A 187 1.60 30.55 -16.44
C GLY A 187 1.66 30.26 -14.95
N PHE A 188 2.03 29.04 -14.57
CA PHE A 188 2.28 28.68 -13.15
C PHE A 188 3.69 29.12 -12.72
N PRO A 189 3.90 29.43 -11.42
CA PRO A 189 5.22 29.76 -10.92
C PRO A 189 6.13 28.54 -10.95
N GLU A 190 7.42 28.74 -11.20
CA GLU A 190 8.45 27.71 -11.09
C GLU A 190 8.78 27.48 -9.62
N MET A 191 8.51 26.28 -9.13
CA MET A 191 8.65 25.93 -7.71
C MET A 191 9.63 24.78 -7.44
N GLY A 192 10.14 24.13 -8.50
CA GLY A 192 11.03 22.99 -8.35
C GLY A 192 10.42 21.85 -7.52
N GLY A 193 11.17 21.32 -6.54
CA GLY A 193 10.71 20.22 -5.68
C GLY A 193 9.47 20.55 -4.85
N ALA A 194 9.29 21.78 -4.41
CA ALA A 194 8.07 22.22 -3.74
C ALA A 194 6.85 22.13 -4.67
N GLY A 195 7.07 22.37 -5.97
CA GLY A 195 6.05 22.20 -7.02
C GLY A 195 5.55 20.77 -7.17
N ALA A 196 6.39 19.77 -6.92
CA ALA A 196 5.98 18.36 -6.88
C ALA A 196 4.96 18.09 -5.75
N GLY A 197 5.17 18.71 -4.58
CA GLY A 197 4.22 18.61 -3.46
C GLY A 197 2.88 19.26 -3.79
N LEU A 198 2.87 20.49 -4.29
CA LEU A 198 1.66 21.20 -4.68
C LEU A 198 0.97 20.52 -5.87
N GLY A 199 1.73 20.03 -6.85
CA GLY A 199 1.21 19.31 -8.02
C GLY A 199 0.44 18.05 -7.63
N THR A 200 0.99 17.28 -6.72
CA THR A 200 0.31 16.10 -6.15
C THR A 200 -0.96 16.52 -5.38
N ALA A 201 -0.88 17.57 -4.55
CA ALA A 201 -2.04 18.08 -3.84
C ALA A 201 -3.18 18.51 -4.79
N LEU A 202 -2.86 19.27 -5.84
CA LEU A 202 -3.85 19.70 -6.83
C LEU A 202 -4.42 18.54 -7.65
N ALA A 203 -3.59 17.56 -8.01
CA ALA A 203 -4.04 16.36 -8.69
C ALA A 203 -5.10 15.62 -7.87
N TYR A 204 -4.89 15.47 -6.57
CA TYR A 204 -5.85 14.81 -5.69
C TYR A 204 -7.09 15.66 -5.39
N TRP A 205 -6.99 16.99 -5.35
CA TRP A 205 -8.17 17.86 -5.32
C TRP A 205 -9.02 17.67 -6.57
N GLY A 206 -8.40 17.67 -7.75
CA GLY A 206 -9.08 17.39 -9.01
C GLY A 206 -9.72 16.00 -9.03
N LEU A 207 -9.00 14.98 -8.56
CA LEU A 207 -9.50 13.62 -8.46
C LEU A 207 -10.66 13.49 -7.48
N LEU A 208 -10.62 14.19 -6.33
CA LEU A 208 -11.72 14.22 -5.37
C LEU A 208 -12.98 14.83 -6.00
N VAL A 209 -12.84 15.92 -6.75
CA VAL A 209 -13.97 16.53 -7.47
C VAL A 209 -14.59 15.53 -8.45
N VAL A 210 -13.77 14.86 -9.25
CA VAL A 210 -14.25 13.82 -10.18
C VAL A 210 -14.92 12.67 -9.43
N ALA A 211 -14.34 12.20 -8.32
CA ALA A 211 -14.92 11.16 -7.49
C ALA A 211 -16.30 11.57 -6.94
N VAL A 212 -16.45 12.79 -6.45
CA VAL A 212 -17.74 13.31 -5.98
C VAL A 212 -18.80 13.37 -7.10
N ILE A 213 -18.39 13.76 -8.31
CA ILE A 213 -19.28 13.74 -9.48
C ILE A 213 -19.71 12.30 -9.80
N VAL A 214 -18.77 11.35 -9.79
CA VAL A 214 -19.05 9.93 -10.01
C VAL A 214 -20.02 9.40 -8.95
N PHE A 215 -19.82 9.71 -7.67
CA PHE A 215 -20.74 9.30 -6.59
C PHE A 215 -22.16 9.84 -6.75
N ARG A 216 -22.31 11.04 -7.33
CA ARG A 216 -23.63 11.64 -7.59
C ARG A 216 -24.33 11.10 -8.82
N LYS A 217 -23.56 10.67 -9.83
CA LYS A 217 -24.10 10.27 -11.15
C LYS A 217 -24.17 8.76 -11.37
N HIS A 218 -23.27 7.98 -10.74
CA HIS A 218 -23.21 6.54 -10.95
C HIS A 218 -24.47 5.86 -10.39
N PRO A 219 -25.14 4.98 -11.17
CA PRO A 219 -26.43 4.40 -10.80
C PRO A 219 -26.45 3.71 -9.43
N VAL A 220 -25.40 2.95 -9.11
CA VAL A 220 -25.29 2.22 -7.84
C VAL A 220 -24.86 3.15 -6.70
N LEU A 221 -23.86 4.01 -6.92
CA LEU A 221 -23.26 4.82 -5.84
C LEU A 221 -24.21 5.90 -5.31
N LYS A 222 -25.04 6.49 -6.18
CA LYS A 222 -26.01 7.52 -5.78
C LYS A 222 -27.06 7.02 -4.81
N GLU A 223 -27.37 5.70 -4.84
CA GLU A 223 -28.39 5.09 -3.98
C GLU A 223 -28.01 5.11 -2.51
N TYR A 224 -26.70 5.14 -2.19
CA TYR A 224 -26.20 5.14 -0.80
C TYR A 224 -26.20 6.50 -0.12
N GLU A 225 -26.46 7.59 -0.85
CA GLU A 225 -26.51 8.96 -0.29
C GLU A 225 -25.35 9.29 0.68
N VAL A 226 -24.17 8.72 0.45
CA VAL A 226 -23.03 8.77 1.37
C VAL A 226 -22.49 10.19 1.64
N LEU A 227 -22.76 11.11 0.72
CA LEU A 227 -22.32 12.51 0.84
C LEU A 227 -23.28 13.39 1.67
N LYS A 228 -24.38 12.85 2.19
CA LYS A 228 -25.26 13.56 3.11
C LYS A 228 -24.65 13.62 4.51
N TRP A 229 -24.71 14.81 5.11
CA TRP A 229 -24.26 14.98 6.48
C TRP A 229 -25.19 14.26 7.46
N SER A 230 -24.63 13.48 8.38
CA SER A 230 -25.39 12.71 9.39
C SER A 230 -24.99 13.00 10.83
N GLY A 231 -24.10 13.98 11.04
CA GLY A 231 -23.51 14.26 12.34
C GLY A 231 -22.40 13.28 12.74
N ILE A 232 -21.76 13.56 13.86
CA ILE A 232 -20.68 12.74 14.41
C ILE A 232 -21.28 11.76 15.41
N ASP A 233 -21.08 10.46 15.17
CA ASP A 233 -21.45 9.38 16.10
C ASP A 233 -20.22 8.56 16.48
N THR A 234 -19.58 8.94 17.57
CA THR A 234 -18.34 8.30 18.05
C THR A 234 -18.56 6.84 18.49
N LYS A 235 -19.78 6.44 18.79
CA LYS A 235 -20.09 5.03 19.13
C LYS A 235 -19.85 4.11 17.95
N MET A 236 -20.05 4.62 16.74
CA MET A 236 -19.81 3.87 15.50
C MET A 236 -18.32 3.76 15.14
N TRP A 237 -17.43 4.51 15.77
CA TRP A 237 -15.99 4.49 15.47
C TRP A 237 -15.26 3.26 16.05
N LYS A 238 -15.90 2.55 17.00
CA LYS A 238 -15.29 1.37 17.62
C LYS A 238 -14.92 0.29 16.61
N GLU A 239 -15.80 -0.02 15.66
CA GLU A 239 -15.52 -1.04 14.63
C GLU A 239 -14.46 -0.57 13.62
N PRO A 240 -14.55 0.64 13.03
CA PRO A 240 -13.51 1.20 12.19
C PRO A 240 -12.10 1.14 12.80
N PHE A 241 -11.94 1.59 14.03
CA PHE A 241 -10.63 1.57 14.70
C PHE A 241 -10.20 0.15 15.08
N LYS A 242 -11.11 -0.71 15.54
CA LYS A 242 -10.79 -2.10 15.88
C LYS A 242 -10.30 -2.90 14.68
N ILE A 243 -10.81 -2.63 13.49
CA ILE A 243 -10.44 -3.32 12.25
C ILE A 243 -9.33 -2.56 11.52
N GLY A 244 -9.47 -1.26 11.36
CA GLY A 244 -8.54 -0.44 10.57
C GLY A 244 -7.20 -0.21 11.23
N LEU A 245 -7.16 0.04 12.54
CA LEU A 245 -5.91 0.35 13.24
C LEU A 245 -4.89 -0.80 13.17
N PRO A 246 -5.23 -2.07 13.42
CA PRO A 246 -4.31 -3.18 13.22
C PRO A 246 -3.80 -3.31 11.78
N ILE A 247 -4.64 -3.04 10.79
CA ILE A 247 -4.23 -3.04 9.37
C ILE A 247 -3.20 -1.92 9.12
N GLY A 248 -3.51 -0.71 9.57
CA GLY A 248 -2.61 0.43 9.43
C GLY A 248 -1.27 0.23 10.13
N LEU A 249 -1.29 -0.26 11.36
CA LEU A 249 -0.08 -0.57 12.14
C LEU A 249 0.74 -1.70 11.51
N SER A 250 0.10 -2.70 10.90
CA SER A 250 0.79 -3.77 10.16
C SER A 250 1.57 -3.19 8.97
N ILE A 251 0.94 -2.34 8.18
CA ILE A 251 1.58 -1.68 7.04
C ILE A 251 2.69 -0.73 7.50
N PHE A 252 2.44 0.05 8.56
CA PHE A 252 3.45 0.92 9.15
C PHE A 252 4.68 0.14 9.62
N ALA A 253 4.49 -0.96 10.34
CA ALA A 253 5.57 -1.80 10.85
C ALA A 253 6.39 -2.42 9.70
N GLU A 254 5.75 -2.81 8.62
CA GLU A 254 6.40 -3.33 7.41
C GLU A 254 7.21 -2.24 6.70
N VAL A 255 6.64 -1.08 6.44
CA VAL A 255 7.36 0.05 5.85
C VAL A 255 8.53 0.49 6.74
N ALA A 256 8.32 0.53 8.05
CA ALA A 256 9.34 0.91 9.01
C ALA A 256 10.52 -0.07 9.07
N ILE A 257 10.28 -1.39 8.97
CA ILE A 257 11.38 -2.36 8.97
C ILE A 257 12.26 -2.23 7.73
N PHE A 258 11.67 -2.02 6.55
CA PHE A 258 12.42 -1.80 5.31
C PHE A 258 13.23 -0.50 5.37
N ALA A 259 12.66 0.56 5.89
CA ALA A 259 13.37 1.82 6.11
C ALA A 259 14.53 1.65 7.11
N PHE A 260 14.31 0.92 8.20
CA PHE A 260 15.33 0.65 9.20
C PHE A 260 16.47 -0.22 8.66
N VAL A 261 16.15 -1.26 7.89
CA VAL A 261 17.17 -2.07 7.20
C VAL A 261 17.96 -1.22 6.22
N GLY A 262 17.32 -0.32 5.48
CA GLY A 262 18.00 0.64 4.60
C GLY A 262 19.00 1.51 5.36
N LEU A 263 18.66 1.97 6.58
CA LEU A 263 19.59 2.69 7.45
C LEU A 263 20.75 1.81 7.92
N LEU A 264 20.51 0.57 8.27
CA LEU A 264 21.56 -0.37 8.67
C LEU A 264 22.51 -0.70 7.52
N MET A 265 22.02 -0.72 6.29
CA MET A 265 22.84 -0.90 5.08
C MET A 265 23.80 0.27 4.85
N SER A 266 23.49 1.46 5.39
CA SER A 266 24.32 2.66 5.21
C SER A 266 25.76 2.51 5.74
N LYS A 267 25.97 1.69 6.76
CA LYS A 267 27.30 1.42 7.32
C LYS A 267 28.27 0.69 6.36
N PHE A 268 27.74 0.04 5.32
CA PHE A 268 28.55 -0.69 4.35
C PHE A 268 29.02 0.14 3.15
N GLY A 269 28.65 1.41 3.09
CA GLY A 269 29.09 2.35 2.08
C GLY A 269 28.08 2.57 0.95
N THR A 270 28.32 3.63 0.19
CA THR A 270 27.39 4.16 -0.83
C THR A 270 27.11 3.15 -1.96
N PHE A 271 28.11 2.38 -2.35
CA PHE A 271 28.00 1.40 -3.42
C PHE A 271 27.02 0.27 -3.06
N ILE A 272 27.08 -0.23 -1.83
CA ILE A 272 26.21 -1.28 -1.33
C ILE A 272 24.78 -0.76 -1.13
N ILE A 273 24.62 0.46 -0.60
CA ILE A 273 23.31 1.11 -0.49
C ILE A 273 22.64 1.24 -1.85
N ALA A 274 23.37 1.71 -2.87
CA ALA A 274 22.82 1.91 -4.21
C ALA A 274 22.33 0.58 -4.81
N SER A 275 23.11 -0.50 -4.68
CA SER A 275 22.71 -1.84 -5.15
C SER A 275 21.51 -2.38 -4.38
N HIS A 276 21.47 -2.19 -3.06
CA HIS A 276 20.32 -2.56 -2.22
C HIS A 276 19.05 -1.80 -2.62
N GLN A 277 19.14 -0.49 -2.82
CA GLN A 277 18.01 0.33 -3.24
C GLN A 277 17.48 -0.06 -4.63
N ALA A 278 18.36 -0.40 -5.56
CA ALA A 278 17.96 -0.91 -6.87
C ALA A 278 17.14 -2.21 -6.75
N ALA A 279 17.61 -3.16 -5.94
CA ALA A 279 16.90 -4.41 -5.68
C ALA A 279 15.55 -4.18 -4.97
N MET A 280 15.50 -3.28 -3.98
CA MET A 280 14.28 -2.91 -3.26
C MET A 280 13.26 -2.23 -4.18
N ASN A 281 13.70 -1.33 -5.04
CA ASN A 281 12.83 -0.66 -6.01
C ASN A 281 12.16 -1.67 -6.94
N PHE A 282 12.91 -2.60 -7.48
CA PHE A 282 12.37 -3.64 -8.35
C PHE A 282 11.42 -4.58 -7.59
N ALA A 283 11.79 -4.99 -6.38
CA ALA A 283 10.95 -5.83 -5.52
C ALA A 283 9.59 -5.17 -5.24
N THR A 284 9.57 -3.86 -5.00
CA THR A 284 8.34 -3.09 -4.77
C THR A 284 7.40 -3.12 -5.98
N VAL A 285 7.94 -3.02 -7.19
CA VAL A 285 7.13 -3.12 -8.42
C VAL A 285 6.52 -4.51 -8.57
N VAL A 286 7.29 -5.56 -8.32
CA VAL A 286 6.79 -6.94 -8.41
C VAL A 286 5.77 -7.25 -7.30
N TYR A 287 5.89 -6.63 -6.15
CA TYR A 287 4.93 -6.76 -5.05
C TYR A 287 3.50 -6.30 -5.41
N ALA A 288 3.35 -5.49 -6.47
CA ALA A 288 2.03 -5.11 -6.97
C ALA A 288 1.12 -6.31 -7.28
N PHE A 289 1.66 -7.44 -7.71
CA PHE A 289 0.88 -8.64 -8.01
C PHE A 289 0.28 -9.29 -6.75
N PRO A 290 1.07 -9.71 -5.76
CA PRO A 290 0.50 -10.30 -4.53
C PRO A 290 -0.37 -9.32 -3.76
N MET A 291 -0.04 -8.03 -3.74
CA MET A 291 -0.85 -6.99 -3.10
C MET A 291 -2.23 -6.84 -3.77
N SER A 292 -2.28 -6.89 -5.10
CA SER A 292 -3.54 -6.82 -5.84
C SER A 292 -4.43 -8.03 -5.56
N ILE A 293 -3.85 -9.23 -5.46
CA ILE A 293 -4.57 -10.45 -5.10
C ILE A 293 -5.08 -10.35 -3.65
N SER A 294 -4.27 -9.86 -2.73
CA SER A 294 -4.66 -9.61 -1.34
C SER A 294 -5.88 -8.69 -1.25
N THR A 295 -5.86 -7.59 -1.99
CA THR A 295 -6.98 -6.63 -2.06
C THR A 295 -8.24 -7.28 -2.66
N ALA A 296 -8.10 -7.99 -3.76
CA ALA A 296 -9.21 -8.69 -4.40
C ALA A 296 -9.84 -9.74 -3.46
N LEU A 297 -9.03 -10.48 -2.74
CA LEU A 297 -9.51 -11.46 -1.75
C LEU A 297 -10.21 -10.77 -0.57
N THR A 298 -9.69 -9.65 -0.08
CA THR A 298 -10.37 -8.87 0.97
C THR A 298 -11.78 -8.48 0.54
N ILE A 299 -11.95 -8.02 -0.69
CA ILE A 299 -13.24 -7.61 -1.27
C ILE A 299 -14.19 -8.81 -1.37
N ILE A 300 -13.75 -9.90 -2.01
CA ILE A 300 -14.61 -11.05 -2.30
C ILE A 300 -14.96 -11.82 -1.03
N VAL A 301 -13.96 -12.11 -0.20
CA VAL A 301 -14.13 -12.89 1.03
C VAL A 301 -15.03 -12.14 2.02
N SER A 302 -14.87 -10.83 2.18
CA SER A 302 -15.75 -10.05 3.06
C SER A 302 -17.22 -10.11 2.62
N TYR A 303 -17.48 -10.04 1.32
CA TYR A 303 -18.83 -10.20 0.78
C TYR A 303 -19.41 -11.60 1.03
N GLU A 304 -18.65 -12.65 0.75
CA GLU A 304 -19.09 -14.03 0.96
C GLU A 304 -19.31 -14.35 2.45
N VAL A 305 -18.44 -13.86 3.32
CA VAL A 305 -18.63 -13.97 4.79
C VAL A 305 -19.90 -13.25 5.23
N GLY A 306 -20.16 -12.07 4.67
CA GLY A 306 -21.39 -11.32 4.91
C GLY A 306 -22.64 -12.10 4.49
N ARG A 307 -22.60 -12.74 3.34
CA ARG A 307 -23.67 -13.65 2.83
C ARG A 307 -23.82 -14.92 3.65
N LYS A 308 -22.92 -15.19 4.55
CA LYS A 308 -22.83 -16.44 5.31
C LYS A 308 -22.43 -17.64 4.45
N ASP A 309 -21.90 -17.46 3.27
CA ASP A 309 -21.36 -18.51 2.39
C ASP A 309 -19.86 -18.73 2.67
N ILE A 310 -19.56 -19.35 3.79
CA ILE A 310 -18.18 -19.61 4.22
C ILE A 310 -17.47 -20.57 3.27
N ARG A 311 -18.20 -21.53 2.67
CA ARG A 311 -17.61 -22.46 1.70
C ARG A 311 -17.10 -21.72 0.47
N SER A 312 -17.90 -20.79 -0.06
CA SER A 312 -17.47 -19.93 -1.16
C SER A 312 -16.29 -19.05 -0.81
N ALA A 313 -16.31 -18.42 0.38
CA ALA A 313 -15.20 -17.60 0.87
C ALA A 313 -13.88 -18.38 0.91
N MET A 314 -13.90 -19.61 1.42
CA MET A 314 -12.72 -20.48 1.48
C MET A 314 -12.24 -20.91 0.09
N GLN A 315 -13.14 -21.22 -0.84
CA GLN A 315 -12.78 -21.57 -2.20
C GLN A 315 -12.09 -20.39 -2.92
N PHE A 316 -12.60 -19.18 -2.77
CA PHE A 316 -11.95 -17.98 -3.31
C PHE A 316 -10.56 -17.75 -2.69
N ALA A 317 -10.41 -18.00 -1.39
CA ALA A 317 -9.10 -17.90 -0.73
C ALA A 317 -8.09 -18.89 -1.33
N TYR A 318 -8.46 -20.15 -1.51
CA TYR A 318 -7.59 -21.16 -2.12
C TYR A 318 -7.24 -20.83 -3.58
N ILE A 319 -8.23 -20.40 -4.37
CA ILE A 319 -8.00 -19.97 -5.76
C ILE A 319 -7.06 -18.77 -5.80
N GLY A 320 -7.27 -17.78 -4.93
CA GLY A 320 -6.42 -16.59 -4.86
C GLY A 320 -4.99 -16.89 -4.44
N ILE A 321 -4.79 -17.75 -3.43
CA ILE A 321 -3.45 -18.19 -3.01
C ILE A 321 -2.76 -18.95 -4.15
N ALA A 322 -3.45 -19.89 -4.80
CA ALA A 322 -2.93 -20.64 -5.93
C ALA A 322 -2.54 -19.72 -7.10
N THR A 323 -3.39 -18.72 -7.40
CA THR A 323 -3.11 -17.71 -8.43
C THR A 323 -1.87 -16.89 -8.08
N ALA A 324 -1.73 -16.44 -6.82
CA ALA A 324 -0.58 -15.67 -6.37
C ALA A 324 0.72 -16.47 -6.46
N VAL A 325 0.71 -17.71 -6.02
CA VAL A 325 1.88 -18.61 -6.11
C VAL A 325 2.26 -18.89 -7.56
N THR A 326 1.27 -19.16 -8.42
CA THR A 326 1.52 -19.42 -9.86
C THR A 326 2.10 -18.18 -10.53
N LEU A 327 1.53 -16.98 -10.31
CA LEU A 327 2.06 -15.73 -10.84
C LEU A 327 3.47 -15.45 -10.29
N ALA A 328 3.72 -15.72 -9.02
CA ALA A 328 5.05 -15.57 -8.44
C ALA A 328 6.06 -16.50 -9.12
N VAL A 329 5.74 -17.78 -9.27
CA VAL A 329 6.64 -18.73 -9.96
C VAL A 329 6.94 -18.26 -11.38
N VAL A 330 5.94 -17.78 -12.12
CA VAL A 330 6.15 -17.27 -13.49
C VAL A 330 6.99 -16.00 -13.48
N THR A 331 6.63 -15.00 -12.68
CA THR A 331 7.35 -13.70 -12.65
C THR A 331 8.78 -13.86 -12.13
N LEU A 332 8.99 -14.67 -11.10
CA LEU A 332 10.30 -14.92 -10.52
C LEU A 332 11.18 -15.75 -11.46
N THR A 333 10.63 -16.71 -12.21
CA THR A 333 11.35 -17.43 -13.24
C THR A 333 11.78 -16.51 -14.37
N LEU A 334 10.89 -15.64 -14.87
CA LEU A 334 11.23 -14.64 -15.87
C LEU A 334 12.31 -13.67 -15.38
N LEU A 335 12.23 -13.25 -14.12
CA LEU A 335 13.25 -12.40 -13.51
C LEU A 335 14.60 -13.16 -13.41
N ALA A 336 14.59 -14.38 -12.91
CA ALA A 336 15.82 -15.19 -12.79
C ALA A 336 16.53 -15.40 -14.12
N LEU A 337 15.77 -15.62 -15.20
CA LEU A 337 16.30 -15.77 -16.55
C LEU A 337 16.84 -14.46 -17.15
N ASN A 338 16.38 -13.31 -16.68
CA ASN A 338 16.73 -11.98 -17.18
C ASN A 338 17.40 -11.09 -16.10
N ILE A 339 17.90 -11.68 -15.04
CA ILE A 339 18.37 -10.95 -13.85
C ILE A 339 19.48 -9.96 -14.18
N GLN A 340 20.38 -10.30 -15.08
CA GLN A 340 21.46 -9.42 -15.53
C GLN A 340 20.91 -8.21 -16.28
N SER A 341 19.93 -8.39 -17.16
CA SER A 341 19.28 -7.31 -17.89
C SER A 341 18.55 -6.38 -16.94
N VAL A 342 17.87 -6.91 -15.92
CA VAL A 342 17.19 -6.11 -14.89
C VAL A 342 18.20 -5.32 -14.05
N ALA A 343 19.28 -5.93 -13.60
CA ALA A 343 20.34 -5.25 -12.85
C ALA A 343 21.00 -4.14 -13.67
N SER A 344 21.22 -4.34 -14.96
CA SER A 344 21.81 -3.35 -15.87
C SER A 344 20.92 -2.13 -16.14
N LEU A 345 19.62 -2.18 -15.82
CA LEU A 345 18.76 -1.00 -15.89
C LEU A 345 19.12 0.09 -14.86
N TYR A 346 19.75 -0.32 -13.77
CA TYR A 346 20.08 0.56 -12.64
C TYR A 346 21.51 1.11 -12.67
N GLY A 347 22.39 0.56 -13.51
CA GLY A 347 23.77 1.01 -13.61
C GLY A 347 24.55 0.28 -14.70
N THR A 348 25.70 0.84 -15.05
CA THR A 348 26.59 0.32 -16.11
C THR A 348 27.89 -0.29 -15.58
N ASP A 349 28.23 0.00 -14.31
CA ASP A 349 29.41 -0.54 -13.67
C ASP A 349 29.27 -2.06 -13.46
N PRO A 350 30.20 -2.90 -13.94
CA PRO A 350 30.15 -4.35 -13.79
C PRO A 350 30.06 -4.81 -12.34
N ASP A 351 30.78 -4.20 -11.42
CA ASP A 351 30.77 -4.54 -10.00
C ASP A 351 29.44 -4.20 -9.34
N PHE A 352 28.84 -3.05 -9.72
CA PHE A 352 27.51 -2.66 -9.31
C PHE A 352 26.45 -3.64 -9.81
N ILE A 353 26.54 -4.06 -11.08
CA ILE A 353 25.60 -5.03 -11.66
C ILE A 353 25.69 -6.36 -10.93
N GLN A 354 26.91 -6.88 -10.66
CA GLN A 354 27.11 -8.14 -9.94
C GLN A 354 26.51 -8.10 -8.52
N LEU A 355 26.75 -7.02 -7.78
CA LEU A 355 26.20 -6.88 -6.44
C LEU A 355 24.66 -6.74 -6.46
N THR A 356 24.13 -5.99 -7.43
CA THR A 356 22.68 -5.85 -7.63
C THR A 356 22.04 -7.19 -7.96
N ILE A 357 22.66 -8.03 -8.77
CA ILE A 357 22.21 -9.41 -9.05
C ILE A 357 22.11 -10.23 -7.77
N VAL A 358 23.08 -10.12 -6.86
CA VAL A 358 23.05 -10.84 -5.58
C VAL A 358 21.86 -10.39 -4.75
N PHE A 359 21.62 -9.09 -4.59
CA PHE A 359 20.46 -8.58 -3.84
C PHE A 359 19.13 -8.92 -4.52
N LEU A 360 19.05 -8.89 -5.85
CA LEU A 360 17.88 -9.35 -6.60
C LEU A 360 17.61 -10.84 -6.35
N THR A 361 18.64 -11.67 -6.27
CA THR A 361 18.48 -13.09 -5.95
C THR A 361 17.89 -13.30 -4.56
N TYR A 362 18.33 -12.56 -3.56
CA TYR A 362 17.67 -12.57 -2.25
C TYR A 362 16.21 -12.09 -2.32
N SER A 363 15.94 -11.07 -3.13
CA SER A 363 14.57 -10.56 -3.30
C SER A 363 13.64 -11.59 -3.95
N LEU A 364 14.15 -12.50 -4.80
CA LEU A 364 13.35 -13.60 -5.36
C LEU A 364 12.81 -14.52 -4.26
N LEU A 365 13.66 -14.90 -3.32
CA LEU A 365 13.25 -15.74 -2.18
C LEU A 365 12.24 -15.01 -1.29
N PHE A 366 12.48 -13.73 -1.00
CA PHE A 366 11.57 -12.89 -0.24
C PHE A 366 10.19 -12.84 -0.90
N GLN A 367 10.13 -12.57 -2.18
CA GLN A 367 8.88 -12.46 -2.95
C GLN A 367 8.11 -13.77 -3.03
N LEU A 368 8.78 -14.92 -3.02
CA LEU A 368 8.10 -16.21 -2.99
C LEU A 368 7.27 -16.39 -1.72
N PHE A 369 7.82 -16.03 -0.57
CA PHE A 369 7.07 -16.05 0.69
C PHE A 369 5.97 -14.98 0.74
N ASP A 370 6.23 -13.84 0.16
CA ASP A 370 5.25 -12.74 0.06
C ASP A 370 4.03 -13.11 -0.78
N ALA A 371 4.25 -13.89 -1.85
CA ALA A 371 3.17 -14.42 -2.69
C ALA A 371 2.22 -15.39 -1.96
N VAL A 372 2.66 -15.96 -0.86
CA VAL A 372 1.82 -16.78 0.02
C VAL A 372 1.23 -15.93 1.15
N ALA A 373 2.02 -15.09 1.77
CA ALA A 373 1.64 -14.29 2.93
C ALA A 373 0.57 -13.24 2.59
N ALA A 374 0.71 -12.51 1.47
CA ALA A 374 -0.19 -11.43 1.10
C ALA A 374 -1.64 -11.89 0.84
N PRO A 375 -1.91 -12.94 0.04
CA PRO A 375 -3.28 -13.42 -0.15
C PRO A 375 -3.90 -14.01 1.13
N ILE A 376 -3.12 -14.64 1.99
CA ILE A 376 -3.60 -15.11 3.30
C ILE A 376 -4.02 -13.91 4.16
N GLN A 377 -3.21 -12.87 4.19
CA GLN A 377 -3.51 -11.63 4.91
C GLN A 377 -4.79 -10.98 4.38
N GLY A 378 -4.96 -10.90 3.05
CA GLY A 378 -6.18 -10.39 2.42
C GLY A 378 -7.41 -11.21 2.79
N THR A 379 -7.29 -12.52 2.80
CA THR A 379 -8.37 -13.42 3.25
C THR A 379 -8.75 -13.19 4.70
N LEU A 380 -7.76 -13.12 5.61
CA LEU A 380 -8.00 -12.87 7.03
C LEU A 380 -8.65 -11.50 7.28
N ARG A 381 -8.26 -10.47 6.52
CA ARG A 381 -8.95 -9.16 6.53
C ARG A 381 -10.43 -9.29 6.15
N GLY A 382 -10.75 -10.10 5.15
CA GLY A 382 -12.13 -10.38 4.75
C GLY A 382 -12.97 -11.02 5.86
N PHE A 383 -12.35 -11.85 6.71
CA PHE A 383 -12.94 -12.41 7.93
C PHE A 383 -12.92 -11.44 9.13
N LYS A 384 -12.40 -10.22 8.97
CA LYS A 384 -12.11 -9.24 10.05
C LYS A 384 -11.15 -9.75 11.13
N ASP A 385 -10.35 -10.76 10.82
CA ASP A 385 -9.26 -11.24 11.67
C ASP A 385 -7.98 -10.49 11.34
N VAL A 386 -7.78 -9.33 11.95
CA VAL A 386 -6.71 -8.39 11.62
C VAL A 386 -5.67 -8.20 12.71
N GLN A 387 -6.05 -8.46 13.98
CA GLN A 387 -5.15 -8.29 15.11
C GLN A 387 -4.04 -9.35 15.12
N MET A 388 -4.39 -10.62 14.89
CA MET A 388 -3.40 -11.69 14.87
C MET A 388 -2.40 -11.57 13.71
N PRO A 389 -2.82 -11.31 12.47
CA PRO A 389 -1.87 -11.03 11.39
C PRO A 389 -0.90 -9.90 11.72
N PHE A 390 -1.35 -8.80 12.30
CA PHE A 390 -0.48 -7.71 12.75
C PHE A 390 0.58 -8.19 13.75
N ILE A 391 0.17 -8.91 14.79
CA ILE A 391 1.10 -9.45 15.82
C ILE A 391 2.10 -10.42 15.19
N LEU A 392 1.65 -11.29 14.29
CA LEU A 392 2.51 -12.28 13.63
C LEU A 392 3.54 -11.63 12.71
N PHE A 393 3.18 -10.56 11.99
CA PHE A 393 4.15 -9.79 11.20
C PHE A 393 5.13 -9.03 12.09
N LEU A 394 4.64 -8.43 13.17
CA LEU A 394 5.50 -7.73 14.12
C LEU A 394 6.55 -8.68 14.72
N ILE A 395 6.12 -9.86 15.15
CA ILE A 395 7.02 -10.91 15.66
C ILE A 395 8.00 -11.36 14.57
N GLY A 396 7.50 -11.68 13.40
CA GLY A 396 8.35 -12.19 12.31
C GLY A 396 9.42 -11.20 11.87
N TYR A 397 9.08 -9.96 11.62
CA TYR A 397 10.05 -8.97 11.14
C TYR A 397 10.93 -8.39 12.26
N TRP A 398 10.33 -7.98 13.39
CA TRP A 398 11.04 -7.22 14.42
C TRP A 398 11.67 -8.07 15.50
N ILE A 399 11.06 -9.21 15.85
CA ILE A 399 11.55 -10.09 16.91
C ILE A 399 12.39 -11.25 16.38
N VAL A 400 12.06 -11.77 15.19
CA VAL A 400 12.81 -12.87 14.57
C VAL A 400 13.79 -12.35 13.53
N GLY A 401 13.29 -11.63 12.52
CA GLY A 401 14.09 -11.24 11.35
C GLY A 401 15.21 -10.26 11.67
N LEU A 402 14.91 -9.16 12.32
CA LEU A 402 15.90 -8.14 12.65
C LEU A 402 17.01 -8.65 13.58
N PRO A 403 16.72 -9.34 14.70
CA PRO A 403 17.77 -9.94 15.54
C PRO A 403 18.64 -10.95 14.81
N ILE A 404 18.07 -11.77 13.92
CA ILE A 404 18.86 -12.70 13.09
C ILE A 404 19.81 -11.93 12.17
N GLY A 405 19.34 -10.85 11.56
CA GLY A 405 20.20 -9.97 10.76
C GLY A 405 21.37 -9.40 11.56
N PHE A 406 21.12 -8.91 12.76
CA PHE A 406 22.17 -8.43 13.67
C PHE A 406 23.15 -9.51 14.11
N ILE A 407 22.66 -10.70 14.44
CA ILE A 407 23.51 -11.83 14.85
C ILE A 407 24.41 -12.27 13.71
N LEU A 408 23.90 -12.37 12.49
CA LEU A 408 24.68 -12.76 11.31
C LEU A 408 25.72 -11.70 10.95
N ASP A 409 25.39 -10.42 11.08
CA ASP A 409 26.30 -9.32 10.76
C ASP A 409 27.42 -9.21 11.80
N ASN A 410 27.08 -9.12 13.10
CA ASN A 410 28.05 -8.87 14.15
C ASN A 410 28.70 -10.14 14.71
N GLY A 411 28.00 -11.28 14.69
CA GLY A 411 28.51 -12.55 15.21
C GLY A 411 29.28 -13.37 14.18
N PHE A 412 28.85 -13.36 12.93
CA PHE A 412 29.43 -14.17 11.85
C PHE A 412 30.10 -13.36 10.74
N ASN A 413 30.09 -12.02 10.85
CA ASN A 413 30.67 -11.10 9.85
C ASN A 413 30.13 -11.35 8.42
N ALA A 414 28.83 -11.71 8.30
CA ALA A 414 28.21 -11.99 7.01
C ALA A 414 27.93 -10.73 6.16
N GLY A 415 28.18 -9.54 6.73
CA GLY A 415 28.07 -8.28 6.02
C GLY A 415 26.64 -7.88 5.64
N PRO A 416 26.46 -7.15 4.52
CA PRO A 416 25.17 -6.59 4.13
C PRO A 416 24.10 -7.63 3.81
N TYR A 417 24.50 -8.84 3.46
CA TYR A 417 23.56 -9.96 3.17
C TYR A 417 22.79 -10.42 4.41
N SER A 418 23.33 -10.17 5.59
CA SER A 418 22.74 -10.54 6.88
C SER A 418 21.32 -10.04 7.04
N TYR A 419 21.08 -8.79 6.66
CA TYR A 419 19.78 -8.15 6.81
C TYR A 419 18.75 -8.68 5.82
N TRP A 420 19.15 -9.01 4.61
CA TRP A 420 18.29 -9.70 3.64
C TRP A 420 17.92 -11.11 4.11
N ILE A 421 18.87 -11.84 4.64
CA ILE A 421 18.62 -13.17 5.24
C ILE A 421 17.67 -13.04 6.42
N GLY A 422 17.87 -12.05 7.29
CA GLY A 422 16.97 -11.75 8.40
C GLY A 422 15.54 -11.44 7.95
N LEU A 423 15.37 -10.58 6.94
CA LEU A 423 14.06 -10.27 6.37
C LEU A 423 13.37 -11.50 5.77
N ILE A 424 14.10 -12.34 5.05
CA ILE A 424 13.57 -13.57 4.46
C ILE A 424 13.11 -14.55 5.55
N ILE A 425 13.91 -14.78 6.58
CA ILE A 425 13.56 -15.66 7.71
C ILE A 425 12.39 -15.08 8.49
N GLY A 426 12.36 -13.77 8.69
CA GLY A 426 11.26 -13.08 9.35
C GLY A 426 9.94 -13.25 8.60
N LEU A 427 9.93 -13.03 7.29
CA LEU A 427 8.75 -13.21 6.45
C LEU A 427 8.34 -14.69 6.36
N MET A 428 9.29 -15.60 6.23
CA MET A 428 9.05 -17.06 6.24
C MET A 428 8.35 -17.48 7.53
N SER A 429 8.83 -17.00 8.67
CA SER A 429 8.22 -17.27 9.99
C SER A 429 6.80 -16.75 10.05
N SER A 430 6.59 -15.49 9.62
CA SER A 430 5.25 -14.89 9.54
C SER A 430 4.33 -15.69 8.61
N CYS A 431 4.83 -16.13 7.46
CA CYS A 431 4.06 -16.93 6.51
C CYS A 431 3.59 -18.25 7.11
N ILE A 432 4.46 -18.97 7.81
CA ILE A 432 4.13 -20.22 8.49
C ILE A 432 3.02 -19.99 9.53
N PHE A 433 3.17 -18.98 10.37
CA PHE A 433 2.18 -18.64 11.39
C PHE A 433 0.84 -18.20 10.78
N LEU A 434 0.87 -17.45 9.67
CA LEU A 434 -0.33 -17.05 8.94
C LEU A 434 -1.09 -18.25 8.36
N VAL A 435 -0.39 -19.25 7.83
CA VAL A 435 -1.02 -20.49 7.33
C VAL A 435 -1.75 -21.20 8.48
N PHE A 436 -1.12 -21.34 9.65
CA PHE A 436 -1.77 -21.93 10.83
C PHE A 436 -2.97 -21.09 11.29
N ARG A 437 -2.84 -19.76 11.29
CA ARG A 437 -3.94 -18.86 11.64
C ARG A 437 -5.11 -19.01 10.68
N LEU A 438 -4.87 -19.06 9.39
CA LEU A 438 -5.90 -19.25 8.38
C LEU A 438 -6.65 -20.57 8.60
N ARG A 439 -5.92 -21.66 8.82
CA ARG A 439 -6.52 -22.98 9.12
C ARG A 439 -7.40 -22.91 10.36
N LYS A 440 -6.95 -22.25 11.43
CA LYS A 440 -7.71 -22.07 12.67
C LYS A 440 -9.00 -21.28 12.45
N VAL A 441 -8.92 -20.18 11.68
CA VAL A 441 -10.09 -19.35 11.32
C VAL A 441 -11.08 -20.18 10.50
N PHE A 442 -10.62 -20.90 9.48
CA PHE A 442 -11.48 -21.77 8.68
C PHE A 442 -12.17 -22.85 9.49
N LYS A 443 -11.43 -23.51 10.38
CA LYS A 443 -11.99 -24.53 11.29
C LYS A 443 -13.08 -23.93 12.17
N LYS A 444 -12.83 -22.80 12.84
CA LYS A 444 -13.80 -22.09 13.67
C LYS A 444 -15.10 -21.79 12.95
N TYR A 445 -15.00 -21.29 11.69
CA TYR A 445 -16.19 -20.93 10.91
C TYR A 445 -16.94 -22.16 10.38
N LYS A 446 -16.26 -23.28 10.09
CA LYS A 446 -16.89 -24.56 9.75
C LYS A 446 -17.69 -25.10 10.93
N GLU A 447 -17.06 -25.21 12.11
CA GLU A 447 -17.69 -25.73 13.32
C GLU A 447 -18.90 -24.90 13.76
N SER A 448 -18.82 -23.57 13.64
CA SER A 448 -19.92 -22.66 14.02
C SER A 448 -21.14 -22.79 13.11
N ARG A 449 -21.05 -23.47 11.99
CA ARG A 449 -22.10 -23.56 10.97
C ARG A 449 -22.46 -24.98 10.52
N GLY A 450 -21.84 -26.00 11.11
CA GLY A 450 -22.14 -27.41 10.79
C GLY A 450 -21.80 -27.82 9.36
N VAL A 451 -20.76 -27.22 8.74
CA VAL A 451 -20.28 -27.48 7.37
C VAL A 451 -18.95 -28.22 7.40
#